data_8e84e335c0b372b77158aeed5ac5934b
#
_entry.id   8e84e335c0b372b77158aeed5ac5934b
#
_cell.length_a   1.000
_cell.length_b   1.000
_cell.length_c   1.000
_cell.angle_alpha   90.00
_cell.angle_beta   90.00
_cell.angle_gamma   90.00
#
_symmetry.space_group_name_H-M   'P 1'
#
loop_
_entity.id
_entity.type
_entity.pdbx_description
1 polymer ?
#
loop_
_entity_poly.entity_id
_entity_poly.type
_entity_poly.pdbx_seq_one_letter_code
_entity_poly.pdbx_strand_id
1 'polypeptide(L)'
;TEKSNEPSFTKNFLQNHPHELARSIADAREINKAHTTFIDSITKHSAKGRIHADINQIRSDQGGTVTGRFSMSNPNLQQIPARHPELGPMIRSIFIPEENTSWGSFDYSQQEPRILVHYAKLQNLEGVDEIVGAYNAGDADFHQVVADMAGIERKQAKTINLGLMYGMG
;
A
#
# COMPACT_ATOMS: atom_id res chain seq x y z
N THR A 1 10.25 -23.85 -6.92
CA THR A 1 9.81 -22.76 -7.80
C THR A 1 9.84 -23.23 -9.25
N GLU A 2 9.02 -22.67 -10.12
CA GLU A 2 9.02 -23.03 -11.57
C GLU A 2 10.41 -22.83 -12.23
N LYS A 3 11.24 -21.94 -11.68
CA LYS A 3 12.59 -21.66 -12.21
C LYS A 3 13.69 -22.57 -11.69
N SER A 4 13.57 -23.13 -10.49
CA SER A 4 14.67 -23.91 -9.88
C SER A 4 14.28 -25.37 -9.61
N ASN A 5 13.01 -25.74 -9.83
CA ASN A 5 12.43 -27.05 -9.45
C ASN A 5 12.63 -27.42 -7.96
N GLU A 6 12.96 -26.43 -7.12
CA GLU A 6 13.16 -26.61 -5.68
C GLU A 6 11.89 -26.27 -4.89
N PRO A 7 11.69 -26.89 -3.71
CA PRO A 7 10.58 -26.55 -2.83
C PRO A 7 10.55 -25.06 -2.49
N SER A 8 9.38 -24.44 -2.57
CA SER A 8 9.19 -23.03 -2.21
C SER A 8 8.46 -22.91 -0.88
N PHE A 9 9.14 -22.44 0.13
CA PHE A 9 8.57 -22.17 1.46
C PHE A 9 8.08 -20.71 1.53
N THR A 10 6.95 -20.43 0.85
CA THR A 10 6.33 -19.11 0.86
C THR A 10 5.78 -18.76 2.24
N LYS A 11 5.57 -17.46 2.53
CA LYS A 11 4.95 -17.01 3.77
C LYS A 11 3.60 -17.70 4.00
N ASN A 12 2.75 -17.73 2.97
CA ASN A 12 1.42 -18.33 3.06
C ASN A 12 1.48 -19.85 3.34
N PHE A 13 2.39 -20.57 2.70
CA PHE A 13 2.61 -21.99 2.97
C PHE A 13 3.00 -22.23 4.42
N LEU A 14 4.01 -21.50 4.92
CA LEU A 14 4.51 -21.69 6.28
C LEU A 14 3.47 -21.32 7.34
N GLN A 15 2.73 -20.23 7.15
CA GLN A 15 1.71 -19.78 8.10
C GLN A 15 0.50 -20.74 8.20
N ASN A 16 0.12 -21.37 7.09
CA ASN A 16 -1.00 -22.31 7.03
C ASN A 16 -0.61 -23.78 7.24
N HIS A 17 0.69 -24.05 7.44
CA HIS A 17 1.16 -25.43 7.66
C HIS A 17 0.75 -25.92 9.04
N PRO A 18 0.27 -27.18 9.19
CA PRO A 18 -0.19 -27.71 10.48
C PRO A 18 0.93 -27.86 11.51
N HIS A 19 2.18 -28.03 11.08
CA HIS A 19 3.31 -28.24 11.97
C HIS A 19 3.78 -26.92 12.60
N GLU A 20 3.95 -26.91 13.94
CA GLU A 20 4.34 -25.74 14.72
C GLU A 20 5.67 -25.12 14.26
N LEU A 21 6.66 -25.93 13.94
CA LEU A 21 7.96 -25.46 13.44
C LEU A 21 7.83 -24.59 12.18
N ALA A 22 6.92 -24.95 11.28
CA ALA A 22 6.73 -24.15 10.06
C ALA A 22 6.18 -22.76 10.38
N ARG A 23 5.22 -22.65 11.31
CA ARG A 23 4.70 -21.38 11.80
C ARG A 23 5.76 -20.55 12.50
N SER A 24 6.54 -21.18 13.38
CA SER A 24 7.66 -20.51 14.08
C SER A 24 8.71 -19.96 13.09
N ILE A 25 8.98 -20.68 11.99
CA ILE A 25 9.85 -20.18 10.93
C ILE A 25 9.23 -18.96 10.22
N ALA A 26 7.91 -18.97 9.97
CA ALA A 26 7.23 -17.82 9.39
C ALA A 26 7.34 -16.58 10.27
N ASP A 27 7.08 -16.73 11.57
CA ASP A 27 7.16 -15.66 12.57
C ASP A 27 8.58 -15.12 12.70
N ALA A 28 9.57 -16.00 12.81
CA ALA A 28 10.98 -15.62 12.87
C ALA A 28 11.42 -14.83 11.61
N ARG A 29 10.98 -15.26 10.41
CA ARG A 29 11.24 -14.56 9.17
C ARG A 29 10.57 -13.18 9.13
N GLU A 30 9.37 -13.05 9.67
CA GLU A 30 8.64 -11.78 9.72
C GLU A 30 9.33 -10.77 10.64
N ILE A 31 9.72 -11.21 11.85
CA ILE A 31 10.46 -10.37 12.80
C ILE A 31 11.82 -9.98 12.23
N ASN A 32 12.56 -10.94 11.68
CA ASN A 32 13.87 -10.66 11.08
C ASN A 32 13.77 -9.66 9.92
N LYS A 33 12.74 -9.80 9.05
CA LYS A 33 12.48 -8.83 7.98
C LYS A 33 12.15 -7.45 8.55
N ALA A 34 11.33 -7.38 9.59
CA ALA A 34 11.02 -6.11 10.25
C ALA A 34 12.27 -5.44 10.80
N HIS A 35 13.14 -6.19 11.46
CA HIS A 35 14.41 -5.68 11.97
C HIS A 35 15.31 -5.18 10.85
N THR A 36 15.70 -6.04 9.91
CA THR A 36 16.68 -5.72 8.88
C THR A 36 16.19 -4.69 7.87
N THR A 37 14.90 -4.74 7.49
CA THR A 37 14.35 -3.83 6.47
C THR A 37 14.00 -2.46 7.04
N PHE A 38 13.53 -2.40 8.29
CA PHE A 38 13.05 -1.16 8.87
C PHE A 38 14.00 -0.61 9.93
N ILE A 39 14.29 -1.36 11.00
CA ILE A 39 15.08 -0.82 12.11
C ILE A 39 16.51 -0.52 11.70
N ASP A 40 17.20 -1.47 11.07
CA ASP A 40 18.58 -1.26 10.61
C ASP A 40 18.65 -0.13 9.56
N SER A 41 17.69 -0.10 8.64
CA SER A 41 17.63 0.94 7.62
C SER A 41 17.36 2.33 8.21
N ILE A 42 16.43 2.44 9.15
CA ILE A 42 16.13 3.69 9.86
C ILE A 42 17.36 4.15 10.65
N THR A 43 17.97 3.25 11.43
CA THR A 43 19.16 3.56 12.24
C THR A 43 20.32 4.02 11.37
N LYS A 44 20.58 3.32 10.27
CA LYS A 44 21.67 3.63 9.33
C LYS A 44 21.51 5.03 8.69
N HIS A 45 20.30 5.44 8.40
CA HIS A 45 20.01 6.72 7.73
C HIS A 45 19.56 7.82 8.70
N SER A 46 19.60 7.56 9.99
CA SER A 46 19.34 8.57 11.02
C SER A 46 20.56 9.46 11.22
N ALA A 47 20.35 10.77 11.12
CA ALA A 47 21.38 11.78 11.39
C ALA A 47 20.81 12.87 12.31
N LYS A 48 21.43 13.08 13.46
CA LYS A 48 20.99 14.07 14.47
C LYS A 48 19.51 13.92 14.88
N GLY A 49 19.06 12.68 15.03
CA GLY A 49 17.68 12.38 15.39
C GLY A 49 16.65 12.56 14.27
N ARG A 50 17.09 12.75 13.03
CA ARG A 50 16.22 12.92 11.86
C ARG A 50 16.53 11.89 10.79
N ILE A 51 15.54 11.62 9.96
CA ILE A 51 15.67 10.77 8.78
C ILE A 51 15.30 11.60 7.55
N HIS A 52 16.19 11.59 6.57
CA HIS A 52 15.99 12.24 5.27
C HIS A 52 16.03 11.17 4.19
N ALA A 53 14.85 10.79 3.67
CA ALA A 53 14.77 9.89 2.54
C ALA A 53 14.94 10.65 1.23
N ASP A 54 15.54 10.00 0.24
CA ASP A 54 15.56 10.50 -1.13
C ASP A 54 14.18 10.29 -1.78
N ILE A 55 13.63 11.34 -2.37
CA ILE A 55 12.37 11.28 -3.10
C ILE A 55 12.69 11.31 -4.59
N ASN A 56 12.42 10.19 -5.28
CA ASN A 56 12.64 10.05 -6.71
C ASN A 56 11.34 10.43 -7.45
N GLN A 57 11.35 11.54 -8.15
CA GLN A 57 10.19 12.09 -8.89
C GLN A 57 10.07 11.47 -10.28
N ILE A 58 11.21 11.21 -10.94
CA ILE A 58 11.29 10.63 -12.28
C ILE A 58 12.19 9.40 -12.25
N ARG A 59 11.99 8.51 -13.22
CA ARG A 59 12.80 7.32 -13.34
C ARG A 59 14.22 7.67 -13.76
N SER A 60 15.20 7.11 -13.06
CA SER A 60 16.62 7.14 -13.36
C SER A 60 17.25 5.79 -13.03
N ASP A 61 18.54 5.64 -13.29
CA ASP A 61 19.32 4.46 -12.90
C ASP A 61 19.38 4.25 -11.38
N GLN A 62 19.14 5.31 -10.62
CA GLN A 62 19.16 5.30 -9.15
C GLN A 62 17.78 5.07 -8.49
N GLY A 63 16.71 5.04 -9.26
CA GLY A 63 15.37 4.83 -8.73
C GLY A 63 14.26 5.47 -9.57
N GLY A 64 13.10 5.63 -8.97
CA GLY A 64 11.92 6.19 -9.63
C GLY A 64 10.98 5.13 -10.20
N THR A 65 9.84 5.58 -10.72
CA THR A 65 8.82 4.73 -11.32
C THR A 65 8.55 5.14 -12.76
N VAL A 66 8.08 4.21 -13.58
CA VAL A 66 7.67 4.49 -14.97
C VAL A 66 6.30 5.16 -15.05
N THR A 67 5.55 5.17 -13.94
CA THR A 67 4.16 5.64 -13.88
C THR A 67 4.03 7.09 -13.41
N GLY A 68 5.15 7.76 -13.07
CA GLY A 68 5.15 9.11 -12.49
C GLY A 68 4.81 9.15 -10.99
N ARG A 69 4.57 8.01 -10.33
CA ARG A 69 4.47 7.98 -8.87
C ARG A 69 5.83 8.24 -8.24
N PHE A 70 5.86 8.96 -7.12
CA PHE A 70 7.09 9.10 -6.34
C PHE A 70 7.51 7.75 -5.77
N SER A 71 8.80 7.51 -5.72
CA SER A 71 9.38 6.43 -4.93
C SER A 71 10.39 7.00 -3.94
N MET A 72 10.65 6.25 -2.87
CA MET A 72 11.62 6.65 -1.86
C MET A 72 12.75 5.64 -1.74
N SER A 73 13.94 6.14 -1.44
CA SER A 73 15.14 5.35 -1.15
C SER A 73 15.94 6.02 -0.04
N ASN A 74 16.85 5.29 0.56
CA ASN A 74 17.80 5.76 1.57
C ASN A 74 17.20 6.54 2.77
N PRO A 75 16.23 6.00 3.50
CA PRO A 75 15.55 4.71 3.39
C PRO A 75 14.23 4.79 2.60
N ASN A 76 13.67 3.62 2.19
CA ASN A 76 12.34 3.59 1.60
C ASN A 76 11.25 3.66 2.67
N LEU A 77 10.82 4.87 3.03
CA LEU A 77 9.79 5.11 4.04
C LEU A 77 8.38 4.70 3.60
N GLN A 78 8.15 4.49 2.29
CA GLN A 78 6.85 4.03 1.78
C GLN A 78 6.58 2.56 2.12
N GLN A 79 7.59 1.79 2.50
CA GLN A 79 7.45 0.38 2.88
C GLN A 79 7.18 0.15 4.37
N ILE A 80 7.16 1.21 5.19
CA ILE A 80 6.86 1.09 6.63
C ILE A 80 5.51 0.39 6.81
N PRO A 81 5.46 -0.71 7.58
CA PRO A 81 4.26 -1.52 7.72
C PRO A 81 3.12 -0.71 8.34
N ALA A 82 1.95 -0.75 7.71
CA ALA A 82 0.76 -0.08 8.19
C ALA A 82 -0.32 -1.06 8.67
N ARG A 83 -0.31 -2.29 8.12
CA ARG A 83 -1.39 -3.26 8.32
C ARG A 83 -1.08 -4.35 9.33
N HIS A 84 0.19 -4.48 9.76
CA HIS A 84 0.55 -5.45 10.78
C HIS A 84 0.09 -4.92 12.15
N PRO A 85 -0.70 -5.70 12.93
CA PRO A 85 -1.34 -5.20 14.14
C PRO A 85 -0.34 -4.76 15.23
N GLU A 86 0.80 -5.42 15.32
CA GLU A 86 1.83 -5.14 16.33
C GLU A 86 3.00 -4.34 15.74
N LEU A 87 3.62 -4.83 14.67
CA LEU A 87 4.83 -4.20 14.10
C LEU A 87 4.51 -2.84 13.45
N GLY A 88 3.31 -2.67 12.91
CA GLY A 88 2.90 -1.40 12.30
C GLY A 88 2.94 -0.24 13.28
N PRO A 89 2.17 -0.27 14.37
CA PRO A 89 2.19 0.77 15.40
C PRO A 89 3.57 0.94 16.03
N MET A 90 4.27 -0.16 16.33
CA MET A 90 5.58 -0.14 16.99
C MET A 90 6.62 0.61 16.12
N ILE A 91 6.75 0.29 14.84
CA ILE A 91 7.72 0.95 13.95
C ILE A 91 7.30 2.39 13.64
N ARG A 92 6.00 2.65 13.48
CA ARG A 92 5.49 4.01 13.22
C ARG A 92 5.67 4.95 14.42
N SER A 93 5.63 4.44 15.65
CA SER A 93 5.78 5.26 16.86
C SER A 93 7.18 5.86 17.05
N ILE A 94 8.20 5.36 16.35
CA ILE A 94 9.54 5.98 16.35
C ILE A 94 9.59 7.32 15.59
N PHE A 95 8.63 7.56 14.70
CA PHE A 95 8.53 8.84 13.99
C PHE A 95 7.67 9.79 14.81
N ILE A 96 8.28 10.78 15.39
CA ILE A 96 7.62 11.79 16.22
C ILE A 96 7.74 13.17 15.55
N PRO A 97 6.77 14.07 15.74
CA PRO A 97 6.92 15.45 15.31
C PRO A 97 7.99 16.16 16.13
N GLU A 98 8.45 17.31 15.66
CA GLU A 98 9.29 18.19 16.47
C GLU A 98 8.54 18.72 17.69
N GLU A 99 9.29 19.17 18.66
CA GLU A 99 8.73 19.83 19.85
C GLU A 99 7.82 21.00 19.43
N ASN A 100 6.64 21.07 20.05
CA ASN A 100 5.60 22.06 19.76
C ASN A 100 5.00 21.97 18.34
N THR A 101 5.16 20.85 17.64
CA THR A 101 4.51 20.59 16.36
C THR A 101 3.62 19.34 16.40
N SER A 102 2.82 19.15 15.37
CA SER A 102 1.94 17.98 15.25
C SER A 102 2.00 17.40 13.84
N TRP A 103 1.77 16.09 13.71
CA TRP A 103 1.57 15.46 12.43
C TRP A 103 0.17 15.72 11.88
N GLY A 104 0.09 16.18 10.63
CA GLY A 104 -1.12 16.15 9.83
C GLY A 104 -1.07 15.01 8.83
N SER A 105 -2.12 14.18 8.76
CA SER A 105 -2.27 13.14 7.74
C SER A 105 -3.42 13.51 6.82
N PHE A 106 -3.13 13.69 5.53
CA PHE A 106 -4.10 14.07 4.53
C PHE A 106 -4.06 13.04 3.40
N ASP A 107 -5.20 12.47 3.07
CA ASP A 107 -5.34 11.48 2.00
C ASP A 107 -6.58 11.78 1.17
N TYR A 108 -6.44 11.70 -0.16
CA TYR A 108 -7.59 11.88 -1.05
C TYR A 108 -8.51 10.67 -0.98
N SER A 109 -9.76 10.93 -0.68
CA SER A 109 -10.78 9.87 -0.72
C SER A 109 -11.01 9.39 -2.15
N GLN A 110 -10.74 8.11 -2.39
CA GLN A 110 -11.01 7.45 -3.67
C GLN A 110 -10.37 8.16 -4.89
N GLN A 111 -9.13 8.61 -4.77
CA GLN A 111 -8.45 9.38 -5.82
C GLN A 111 -8.49 8.68 -7.18
N GLU A 112 -8.13 7.39 -7.25
CA GLU A 112 -8.06 6.64 -8.51
C GLU A 112 -9.43 6.45 -9.16
N PRO A 113 -10.50 6.04 -8.47
CA PRO A 113 -11.85 6.02 -9.02
C PRO A 113 -12.34 7.40 -9.52
N ARG A 114 -12.03 8.47 -8.79
CA ARG A 114 -12.41 9.83 -9.22
C ARG A 114 -11.73 10.25 -10.52
N ILE A 115 -10.45 9.90 -10.68
CA ILE A 115 -9.70 10.16 -11.92
C ILE A 115 -10.28 9.34 -13.07
N LEU A 116 -10.61 8.07 -12.84
CA LEU A 116 -11.26 7.22 -13.85
C LEU A 116 -12.59 7.83 -14.32
N VAL A 117 -13.45 8.23 -13.39
CA VAL A 117 -14.74 8.85 -13.67
C VAL A 117 -14.55 10.18 -14.42
N HIS A 118 -13.53 10.96 -14.09
CA HIS A 118 -13.20 12.18 -14.83
C HIS A 118 -12.87 11.88 -16.31
N TYR A 119 -12.02 10.90 -16.59
CA TYR A 119 -11.71 10.53 -17.98
C TYR A 119 -12.89 9.89 -18.69
N ALA A 120 -13.72 9.09 -18.02
CA ALA A 120 -14.95 8.55 -18.57
C ALA A 120 -15.92 9.69 -18.97
N LYS A 121 -16.01 10.75 -18.17
CA LYS A 121 -16.79 11.95 -18.48
C LYS A 121 -16.26 12.68 -19.72
N LEU A 122 -14.94 12.83 -19.85
CA LEU A 122 -14.33 13.43 -21.03
C LEU A 122 -14.63 12.65 -22.34
N GLN A 123 -14.84 11.33 -22.21
CA GLN A 123 -15.21 10.45 -23.33
C GLN A 123 -16.74 10.34 -23.53
N ASN A 124 -17.55 11.05 -22.74
CA ASN A 124 -19.01 11.02 -22.76
C ASN A 124 -19.59 9.59 -22.65
N LEU A 125 -19.01 8.75 -21.78
CA LEU A 125 -19.52 7.40 -21.58
C LEU A 125 -20.89 7.40 -20.91
N GLU A 126 -21.74 6.45 -21.30
CA GLU A 126 -23.09 6.29 -20.78
C GLU A 126 -23.10 6.07 -19.24
N GLY A 127 -24.03 6.70 -18.53
CA GLY A 127 -24.18 6.60 -17.08
C GLY A 127 -23.15 7.36 -16.24
N VAL A 128 -22.17 8.01 -16.87
CA VAL A 128 -21.09 8.70 -16.13
C VAL A 128 -21.58 9.92 -15.35
N ASP A 129 -22.62 10.60 -15.83
CA ASP A 129 -23.15 11.81 -15.20
C ASP A 129 -23.77 11.55 -13.82
N GLU A 130 -24.41 10.41 -13.64
CA GLU A 130 -24.96 9.97 -12.35
C GLU A 130 -23.81 9.76 -11.34
N ILE A 131 -22.71 9.12 -11.77
CA ILE A 131 -21.56 8.86 -10.91
C ILE A 131 -20.87 10.18 -10.54
N VAL A 132 -20.70 11.10 -11.51
CA VAL A 132 -20.16 12.44 -11.23
C VAL A 132 -21.02 13.19 -10.23
N GLY A 133 -22.35 13.15 -10.41
CA GLY A 133 -23.31 13.75 -9.46
C GLY A 133 -23.16 13.20 -8.05
N ALA A 134 -23.07 11.88 -7.90
CA ALA A 134 -22.88 11.21 -6.62
C ALA A 134 -21.53 11.59 -5.95
N TYR A 135 -20.45 11.66 -6.71
CA TYR A 135 -19.16 12.12 -6.18
C TYR A 135 -19.18 13.58 -5.73
N ASN A 136 -19.87 14.44 -6.47
CA ASN A 136 -19.99 15.87 -6.11
C ASN A 136 -20.89 16.09 -4.89
N ALA A 137 -21.90 15.24 -4.70
CA ALA A 137 -22.73 15.25 -3.49
C ALA A 137 -22.02 14.72 -2.24
N GLY A 138 -20.87 14.07 -2.39
CA GLY A 138 -20.10 13.50 -1.28
C GLY A 138 -20.55 12.09 -0.88
N ASP A 139 -21.57 11.53 -1.53
CA ASP A 139 -22.23 10.28 -1.14
C ASP A 139 -21.66 9.04 -1.87
N ALA A 140 -20.79 9.21 -2.85
CA ALA A 140 -20.30 8.10 -3.65
C ALA A 140 -19.18 7.33 -2.96
N ASP A 141 -19.47 6.10 -2.60
CA ASP A 141 -18.47 5.06 -2.35
C ASP A 141 -18.55 3.98 -3.44
N PHE A 142 -17.81 4.19 -4.52
CA PHE A 142 -17.78 3.28 -5.67
C PHE A 142 -17.48 1.82 -5.27
N HIS A 143 -16.62 1.62 -4.26
CA HIS A 143 -16.30 0.28 -3.80
C HIS A 143 -17.46 -0.35 -3.02
N GLN A 144 -18.22 0.45 -2.29
CA GLN A 144 -19.40 -0.03 -1.58
C GLN A 144 -20.53 -0.37 -2.55
N VAL A 145 -20.78 0.48 -3.55
CA VAL A 145 -21.78 0.19 -4.59
C VAL A 145 -21.51 -1.14 -5.28
N VAL A 146 -20.28 -1.40 -5.67
CA VAL A 146 -19.91 -2.69 -6.29
C VAL A 146 -20.00 -3.85 -5.28
N ALA A 147 -19.66 -3.64 -4.02
CA ALA A 147 -19.80 -4.63 -2.96
C ALA A 147 -21.26 -5.06 -2.80
N ASP A 148 -22.16 -4.10 -2.73
CA ASP A 148 -23.60 -4.33 -2.57
C ASP A 148 -24.19 -5.05 -3.80
N MET A 149 -23.81 -4.65 -5.00
CA MET A 149 -24.23 -5.29 -6.25
C MET A 149 -23.75 -6.75 -6.37
N ALA A 150 -22.53 -7.03 -5.94
CA ALA A 150 -21.91 -8.34 -6.08
C ALA A 150 -22.12 -9.25 -4.85
N GLY A 151 -22.70 -8.75 -3.76
CA GLY A 151 -22.87 -9.49 -2.51
C GLY A 151 -21.53 -9.88 -1.84
N ILE A 152 -20.52 -9.02 -1.92
CA ILE A 152 -19.18 -9.26 -1.38
C ILE A 152 -18.78 -8.16 -0.38
N GLU A 153 -17.73 -8.39 0.39
CA GLU A 153 -17.21 -7.36 1.28
C GLU A 153 -16.60 -6.17 0.51
N ARG A 154 -16.79 -4.95 1.03
CA ARG A 154 -16.20 -3.71 0.46
C ARG A 154 -14.70 -3.81 0.19
N LYS A 155 -13.96 -4.52 1.05
CA LYS A 155 -12.52 -4.76 0.88
C LYS A 155 -12.21 -5.59 -0.35
N GLN A 156 -13.01 -6.61 -0.63
CA GLN A 156 -12.91 -7.46 -1.83
C GLN A 156 -13.27 -6.65 -3.07
N ALA A 157 -14.39 -5.92 -3.04
CA ALA A 157 -14.81 -5.02 -4.11
C ALA A 157 -13.72 -3.99 -4.45
N LYS A 158 -13.07 -3.39 -3.44
CA LYS A 158 -11.94 -2.48 -3.65
C LYS A 158 -10.81 -3.14 -4.43
N THR A 159 -10.45 -4.37 -4.10
CA THR A 159 -9.37 -5.10 -4.79
C THR A 159 -9.73 -5.40 -6.24
N ILE A 160 -10.97 -5.84 -6.48
CA ILE A 160 -11.49 -6.13 -7.82
C ILE A 160 -11.54 -4.84 -8.67
N ASN A 161 -12.13 -3.77 -8.14
CA ASN A 161 -12.26 -2.50 -8.85
C ASN A 161 -10.91 -1.93 -9.26
N LEU A 162 -9.94 -1.91 -8.34
CA LEU A 162 -8.59 -1.45 -8.65
C LEU A 162 -7.92 -2.37 -9.67
N GLY A 163 -8.07 -3.69 -9.53
CA GLY A 163 -7.56 -4.66 -10.50
C GLY A 163 -8.10 -4.39 -11.91
N LEU A 164 -9.41 -4.24 -12.06
CA LEU A 164 -10.05 -3.93 -13.35
C LEU A 164 -9.59 -2.59 -13.92
N MET A 165 -9.45 -1.54 -13.10
CA MET A 165 -8.93 -0.24 -13.52
C MET A 165 -7.50 -0.33 -14.08
N TYR A 166 -6.71 -1.29 -13.60
CA TYR A 166 -5.34 -1.56 -14.06
C TYR A 166 -5.23 -2.69 -15.08
N GLY A 167 -6.35 -3.13 -15.67
CA GLY A 167 -6.37 -4.10 -16.76
C GLY A 167 -6.29 -5.56 -16.31
N MET A 168 -6.68 -5.88 -15.08
CA MET A 168 -6.87 -7.25 -14.66
C MET A 168 -8.05 -7.85 -15.43
N GLY A 169 -7.78 -8.87 -16.24
CA GLY A 169 -8.77 -9.68 -16.94
C GLY A 169 -9.06 -10.98 -16.20
#